data_a1ef76b985779f60aa9b4b4df94266e8
#
_entry.id   a1ef76b985779f60aa9b4b4df94266e8
#
_cell.length_a   1.000
_cell.length_b   1.000
_cell.length_c   1.000
_cell.angle_alpha   90.00
_cell.angle_beta   90.00
_cell.angle_gamma   90.00
#
_symmetry.space_group_name_H-M   'P 1'
#
loop_
_entity.id
_entity.type
_entity.pdbx_description
1 polymer ?
#
loop_
_entity_poly.entity_id
_entity_poly.type
_entity_poly.pdbx_seq_one_letter_code
_entity_poly.pdbx_strand_id
1 'polypeptide(L)'
;VRHRRAGRKFGRDAAHRKALFSNLCGSLFEHGRIRTTEAKAKELRPIAEKLITLARNDPGDVAAQRQAVAYLRSKDAVHRLFHEVAPRFTERPGGYTRIVKLGPRPGDAAPMAYIELVDHEPAARA
;
A
#
# COMPACT_ATOMS: atom_id res chain seq x y z
N VAL A 1 -13.55 13.75 -21.97
CA VAL A 1 -13.53 14.14 -20.99
C VAL A 1 -13.19 13.28 -19.88
N ARG A 2 -12.14 13.55 -19.31
CA ARG A 2 -11.72 12.81 -18.36
C ARG A 2 -11.75 13.40 -17.08
N HIS A 3 -12.13 14.48 -16.88
CA HIS A 3 -12.09 15.05 -15.60
C HIS A 3 -13.03 14.35 -14.65
N ARG A 4 -13.82 13.42 -15.13
CA ARG A 4 -14.61 12.77 -14.22
C ARG A 4 -14.01 11.51 -13.80
N ARG A 5 -12.86 11.11 -14.15
CA ARG A 5 -12.26 9.90 -13.73
C ARG A 5 -11.91 9.92 -12.30
N ALA A 6 -12.18 8.87 -11.60
CA ALA A 6 -11.74 8.69 -10.24
C ALA A 6 -10.26 8.39 -10.23
N GLY A 7 -9.54 8.89 -9.28
CA GLY A 7 -8.11 8.62 -9.15
C GLY A 7 -7.25 9.48 -10.05
N ARG A 8 -5.97 9.43 -9.84
CA ARG A 8 -5.02 10.21 -10.61
C ARG A 8 -4.34 9.36 -11.65
N LYS A 9 -3.97 9.95 -12.77
CA LYS A 9 -3.37 9.17 -13.81
C LYS A 9 -1.86 9.11 -13.76
N PHE A 10 -1.19 10.06 -13.24
CA PHE A 10 0.26 10.09 -13.17
C PHE A 10 0.91 9.87 -14.53
N GLY A 11 0.19 10.18 -15.62
CA GLY A 11 0.75 10.04 -16.95
C GLY A 11 0.90 8.62 -17.41
N ARG A 12 0.20 7.67 -16.82
CA ARG A 12 0.31 6.28 -17.20
C ARG A 12 -1.03 5.70 -17.56
N ASP A 13 -1.03 4.67 -18.40
CA ASP A 13 -2.28 4.02 -18.72
C ASP A 13 -2.69 3.10 -17.56
N ALA A 14 -3.85 2.48 -17.70
CA ALA A 14 -4.43 1.70 -16.62
C ALA A 14 -3.55 0.51 -16.21
N ALA A 15 -2.92 -0.14 -17.18
CA ALA A 15 -2.08 -1.30 -16.87
C ALA A 15 -0.82 -0.89 -16.11
N HIS A 16 -0.16 0.17 -16.56
CA HIS A 16 1.03 0.66 -15.89
C HIS A 16 0.69 1.16 -14.49
N ARG A 17 -0.46 1.80 -14.36
CA ARG A 17 -0.89 2.31 -13.08
C ARG A 17 -1.13 1.18 -12.10
N LYS A 18 -1.80 0.12 -12.54
CA LYS A 18 -2.05 -1.03 -11.68
C LYS A 18 -0.73 -1.68 -11.25
N ALA A 19 0.21 -1.83 -12.20
CA ALA A 19 1.49 -2.43 -11.88
C ALA A 19 2.26 -1.57 -10.88
N LEU A 20 2.23 -0.25 -11.05
CA LEU A 20 2.91 0.64 -10.13
C LEU A 20 2.38 0.47 -8.71
N PHE A 21 1.06 0.51 -8.53
CA PHE A 21 0.51 0.46 -7.19
C PHE A 21 0.57 -0.93 -6.58
N SER A 22 0.53 -1.99 -7.40
CA SER A 22 0.71 -3.32 -6.84
C SER A 22 2.14 -3.49 -6.33
N ASN A 23 3.12 -2.95 -7.05
CA ASN A 23 4.51 -3.00 -6.59
C ASN A 23 4.71 -2.17 -5.33
N LEU A 24 4.08 -1.00 -5.26
CA LEU A 24 4.18 -0.17 -4.07
C LEU A 24 3.54 -0.86 -2.86
N CYS A 25 2.41 -1.53 -3.06
CA CYS A 25 1.80 -2.30 -1.98
C CYS A 25 2.72 -3.40 -1.48
N GLY A 26 3.32 -4.14 -2.41
CA GLY A 26 4.24 -5.21 -2.03
C GLY A 26 5.41 -4.68 -1.22
N SER A 27 5.95 -3.54 -1.63
CA SER A 27 7.06 -2.92 -0.89
C SER A 27 6.61 -2.46 0.49
N LEU A 28 5.41 -1.90 0.58
CA LEU A 28 4.89 -1.46 1.87
C LEU A 28 4.74 -2.64 2.82
N PHE A 29 4.21 -3.75 2.34
CA PHE A 29 4.03 -4.93 3.19
C PHE A 29 5.37 -5.55 3.58
N GLU A 30 6.35 -5.42 2.71
CA GLU A 30 7.67 -5.97 3.02
C GLU A 30 8.43 -5.12 4.03
N HIS A 31 8.42 -3.82 3.85
CA HIS A 31 9.25 -2.93 4.65
C HIS A 31 8.52 -2.22 5.77
N GLY A 32 7.19 -2.19 5.74
CA GLY A 32 6.39 -1.49 6.75
C GLY A 32 6.30 0.01 6.52
N ARG A 33 7.15 0.55 5.66
CA ARG A 33 7.20 1.98 5.38
C ARG A 33 7.89 2.18 4.04
N ILE A 34 7.32 3.01 3.19
CA ILE A 34 8.00 3.37 1.96
C ILE A 34 7.93 4.88 1.76
N ARG A 35 8.89 5.41 1.02
CA ARG A 35 8.93 6.81 0.70
C ARG A 35 8.50 6.98 -0.75
N THR A 36 7.58 7.89 -0.99
CA THR A 36 7.08 8.13 -2.34
C THR A 36 6.53 9.55 -2.40
N THR A 37 5.97 9.95 -3.54
CA THR A 37 5.35 11.26 -3.61
C THR A 37 4.07 11.25 -2.79
N GLU A 38 3.69 12.40 -2.28
CA GLU A 38 2.49 12.51 -1.48
C GLU A 38 1.26 12.06 -2.27
N ALA A 39 1.19 12.39 -3.56
CA ALA A 39 0.06 11.99 -4.38
C ALA A 39 -0.04 10.48 -4.49
N LYS A 40 1.09 9.80 -4.69
CA LYS A 40 1.06 8.33 -4.78
C LYS A 40 0.72 7.71 -3.45
N ALA A 41 1.21 8.28 -2.35
CA ALA A 41 0.88 7.77 -1.02
C ALA A 41 -0.62 7.83 -0.78
N LYS A 42 -1.24 8.95 -1.15
CA LYS A 42 -2.67 9.09 -0.96
C LYS A 42 -3.48 8.14 -1.82
N GLU A 43 -2.98 7.85 -3.01
CA GLU A 43 -3.67 6.92 -3.89
C GLU A 43 -3.48 5.48 -3.42
N LEU A 44 -2.33 5.18 -2.87
CA LEU A 44 -2.00 3.84 -2.41
C LEU A 44 -2.77 3.45 -1.14
N ARG A 45 -3.02 4.41 -0.29
CA ARG A 45 -3.62 4.15 1.01
C ARG A 45 -4.90 3.31 0.96
N PRO A 46 -5.93 3.69 0.18
CA PRO A 46 -7.14 2.87 0.13
C PRO A 46 -6.89 1.48 -0.43
N ILE A 47 -5.94 1.35 -1.35
CA ILE A 47 -5.62 0.05 -1.94
C ILE A 47 -5.02 -0.87 -0.89
N ALA A 48 -4.02 -0.38 -0.17
CA ALA A 48 -3.36 -1.17 0.86
C ALA A 48 -4.32 -1.52 1.99
N GLU A 49 -5.16 -0.57 2.39
CA GLU A 49 -6.10 -0.81 3.47
C GLU A 49 -7.13 -1.86 3.11
N LYS A 50 -7.57 -1.87 1.87
CA LYS A 50 -8.52 -2.86 1.42
C LYS A 50 -7.92 -4.25 1.44
N LEU A 51 -6.67 -4.37 1.03
CA LEU A 51 -5.99 -5.66 1.05
C LEU A 51 -5.79 -6.16 2.47
N ILE A 52 -5.43 -5.27 3.39
CA ILE A 52 -5.26 -5.68 4.79
C ILE A 52 -6.58 -6.12 5.38
N THR A 53 -7.67 -5.41 5.09
CA THR A 53 -8.98 -5.80 5.58
C THR A 53 -9.37 -7.17 5.04
N LEU A 54 -9.13 -7.42 3.76
CA LEU A 54 -9.43 -8.71 3.15
C LEU A 54 -8.67 -9.82 3.86
N ALA A 55 -7.38 -9.65 4.05
CA ALA A 55 -6.55 -10.69 4.66
C ALA A 55 -6.85 -10.88 6.14
N ARG A 56 -7.20 -9.79 6.82
CA ARG A 56 -7.47 -9.84 8.24
C ARG A 56 -8.79 -10.58 8.51
N ASN A 57 -9.79 -10.32 7.68
CA ASN A 57 -11.10 -10.93 7.90
C ASN A 57 -11.16 -12.41 7.52
N ASP A 58 -10.41 -12.78 6.49
CA ASP A 58 -10.49 -14.16 5.98
C ASP A 58 -9.09 -14.75 5.78
N PRO A 59 -8.33 -14.90 6.85
CA PRO A 59 -6.92 -15.30 6.68
C PRO A 59 -6.73 -16.67 6.08
N GLY A 60 -7.65 -17.59 6.30
CA GLY A 60 -7.53 -18.92 5.73
C GLY A 60 -8.35 -19.12 4.48
N ASP A 61 -9.01 -18.09 3.99
CA ASP A 61 -9.93 -18.23 2.89
C ASP A 61 -9.17 -18.25 1.56
N VAL A 62 -9.30 -19.30 0.81
CA VAL A 62 -8.65 -19.43 -0.49
C VAL A 62 -9.14 -18.36 -1.44
N ALA A 63 -10.41 -18.00 -1.38
CA ALA A 63 -10.94 -16.95 -2.25
C ALA A 63 -10.30 -15.61 -1.96
N ALA A 64 -10.10 -15.28 -0.68
CA ALA A 64 -9.43 -14.05 -0.30
C ALA A 64 -7.99 -14.03 -0.78
N GLN A 65 -7.30 -15.17 -0.66
CA GLN A 65 -5.93 -15.25 -1.12
C GLN A 65 -5.84 -15.09 -2.63
N ARG A 66 -6.79 -15.65 -3.37
CA ARG A 66 -6.81 -15.50 -4.82
C ARG A 66 -7.04 -14.05 -5.24
N GLN A 67 -7.89 -13.34 -4.53
CA GLN A 67 -8.10 -11.92 -4.82
C GLN A 67 -6.82 -11.13 -4.60
N ALA A 68 -6.11 -11.43 -3.53
CA ALA A 68 -4.86 -10.74 -3.24
C ALA A 68 -3.81 -11.05 -4.31
N VAL A 69 -3.71 -12.29 -4.74
CA VAL A 69 -2.77 -12.67 -5.79
C VAL A 69 -3.10 -11.94 -7.09
N ALA A 70 -4.38 -11.86 -7.41
CA ALA A 70 -4.80 -11.21 -8.65
C ALA A 70 -4.36 -9.74 -8.67
N TYR A 71 -4.35 -9.09 -7.52
CA TYR A 71 -3.92 -7.71 -7.47
C TYR A 71 -2.41 -7.57 -7.33
N LEU A 72 -1.82 -8.26 -6.35
CA LEU A 72 -0.40 -8.10 -6.04
C LEU A 72 0.51 -8.81 -7.03
N ARG A 73 0.02 -9.89 -7.63
CA ARG A 73 0.79 -10.64 -8.62
C ARG A 73 2.13 -11.15 -8.12
N SER A 74 2.27 -11.28 -6.83
CA SER A 74 3.50 -11.78 -6.22
C SER A 74 3.12 -12.68 -5.07
N LYS A 75 3.55 -13.91 -5.14
CA LYS A 75 3.26 -14.84 -4.06
C LYS A 75 3.93 -14.43 -2.77
N ASP A 76 5.13 -13.86 -2.87
CA ASP A 76 5.83 -13.39 -1.69
C ASP A 76 5.05 -12.26 -1.00
N ALA A 77 4.53 -11.31 -1.79
CA ALA A 77 3.77 -10.21 -1.22
C ALA A 77 2.49 -10.72 -0.56
N VAL A 78 1.83 -11.69 -1.19
CA VAL A 78 0.61 -12.26 -0.63
C VAL A 78 0.91 -13.01 0.66
N HIS A 79 1.97 -13.81 0.66
CA HIS A 79 2.36 -14.53 1.85
C HIS A 79 2.65 -13.57 2.99
N ARG A 80 3.38 -12.50 2.69
CA ARG A 80 3.71 -11.50 3.70
C ARG A 80 2.45 -10.82 4.22
N LEU A 81 1.52 -10.50 3.32
CA LEU A 81 0.27 -9.87 3.72
C LEU A 81 -0.52 -10.75 4.68
N PHE A 82 -0.69 -12.03 4.35
CA PHE A 82 -1.55 -12.90 5.13
C PHE A 82 -0.87 -13.42 6.40
N HIS A 83 0.45 -13.59 6.38
CA HIS A 83 1.14 -14.21 7.50
C HIS A 83 1.91 -13.24 8.40
N GLU A 84 2.25 -12.07 7.87
CA GLU A 84 3.04 -11.12 8.66
C GLU A 84 2.33 -9.81 8.94
N VAL A 85 1.56 -9.29 7.98
CA VAL A 85 0.94 -7.99 8.14
C VAL A 85 -0.43 -8.09 8.79
N ALA A 86 -1.33 -8.83 8.17
CA ALA A 86 -2.71 -8.90 8.66
C ALA A 86 -2.84 -9.39 10.09
N PRO A 87 -2.04 -10.37 10.54
CA PRO A 87 -2.18 -10.82 11.93
C PRO A 87 -1.93 -9.75 12.96
N ARG A 88 -1.17 -8.71 12.60
CA ARG A 88 -0.89 -7.64 13.54
C ARG A 88 -2.07 -6.68 13.71
N PHE A 89 -3.07 -6.79 12.84
CA PHE A 89 -4.22 -5.88 12.85
C PHE A 89 -5.54 -6.55 13.16
N THR A 90 -5.52 -7.72 13.76
CA THR A 90 -6.75 -8.46 14.01
C THR A 90 -7.72 -7.71 14.89
N GLU A 91 -7.19 -6.84 15.78
CA GLU A 91 -8.04 -6.08 16.68
C GLU A 91 -8.36 -4.69 16.16
N ARG A 92 -7.85 -4.32 15.02
CA ARG A 92 -8.03 -2.97 14.52
C ARG A 92 -9.02 -2.99 13.35
N PRO A 93 -10.12 -2.28 13.43
CA PRO A 93 -11.14 -2.36 12.37
C PRO A 93 -10.81 -1.58 11.11
N GLY A 94 -9.79 -0.77 11.12
CA GLY A 94 -9.39 0.03 9.95
C GLY A 94 -8.27 0.96 10.35
N GLY A 95 -7.89 1.85 9.42
CA GLY A 95 -6.84 2.81 9.73
C GLY A 95 -5.50 2.14 9.93
N TYR A 96 -5.13 1.24 9.05
CA TYR A 96 -3.89 0.48 9.20
C TYR A 96 -2.65 1.24 8.74
N THR A 97 -2.85 2.33 8.01
CA THR A 97 -1.72 3.08 7.46
C THR A 97 -1.81 4.55 7.85
N ARG A 98 -0.68 5.23 7.78
CA ARG A 98 -0.69 6.67 7.94
C ARG A 98 0.33 7.27 6.99
N ILE A 99 0.13 8.54 6.68
CA ILE A 99 0.99 9.26 5.75
C ILE A 99 1.70 10.37 6.52
N VAL A 100 3.02 10.40 6.40
CA VAL A 100 3.84 11.41 7.06
C VAL A 100 4.48 12.27 5.98
N LYS A 101 4.11 13.53 5.93
CA LYS A 101 4.61 14.42 4.88
C LYS A 101 6.05 14.82 5.15
N LEU A 102 6.85 14.83 4.10
CA LEU A 102 8.28 15.09 4.21
C LEU A 102 8.72 16.41 3.58
N GLY A 103 7.86 17.05 2.81
CA GLY A 103 8.23 18.27 2.12
C GLY A 103 8.71 17.99 0.70
N PRO A 104 9.20 19.02 0.03
CA PRO A 104 9.54 18.89 -1.39
C PRO A 104 10.82 18.10 -1.62
N ARG A 105 10.85 17.42 -2.75
CA ARG A 105 12.02 16.66 -3.15
C ARG A 105 13.01 17.59 -3.83
N PRO A 106 14.31 17.44 -3.58
CA PRO A 106 15.30 18.22 -4.30
C PRO A 106 15.18 17.92 -5.79
N GLY A 107 15.34 18.94 -6.59
CA GLY A 107 15.27 18.82 -8.02
C GLY A 107 13.96 19.33 -8.57
N ASP A 108 12.88 18.57 -8.44
CA ASP A 108 11.60 18.95 -9.01
C ASP A 108 10.60 19.48 -7.98
N ALA A 109 10.99 19.50 -6.71
CA ALA A 109 10.14 20.02 -5.63
C ALA A 109 8.83 19.25 -5.46
N ALA A 110 8.75 18.03 -5.96
CA ALA A 110 7.55 17.22 -5.77
C ALA A 110 7.34 16.96 -4.27
N PRO A 111 6.12 17.12 -3.75
CA PRO A 111 5.87 16.82 -2.35
C PRO A 111 6.07 15.34 -2.07
N MET A 112 6.88 15.02 -1.08
CA MET A 112 7.19 13.64 -0.73
C MET A 112 6.53 13.27 0.58
N ALA A 113 6.36 11.98 0.79
CA ALA A 113 5.77 11.48 2.02
C ALA A 113 6.22 10.06 2.26
N TYR A 114 6.14 9.63 3.52
CA TYR A 114 6.16 8.23 3.84
C TYR A 114 4.72 7.78 3.90
N ILE A 115 4.46 6.55 3.46
CA ILE A 115 3.25 5.85 3.87
C ILE A 115 3.75 4.66 4.67
N GLU A 116 3.16 4.43 5.83
CA GLU A 116 3.66 3.40 6.71
C GLU A 116 2.52 2.71 7.43
N LEU A 117 2.77 1.47 7.83
CA LEU A 117 1.82 0.74 8.67
C LEU A 117 1.88 1.37 10.05
N VAL A 118 0.72 1.54 10.68
CA VAL A 118 0.68 2.28 11.94
C VAL A 118 1.43 1.59 13.06
N ASP A 119 1.67 0.30 12.96
CA ASP A 119 2.44 -0.40 13.97
C ASP A 119 3.92 -0.52 13.60
N HIS A 120 4.33 0.12 12.49
CA HIS A 120 5.74 0.08 12.09
C HIS A 120 6.58 0.86 13.07
N GLU A 121 7.68 0.29 13.50
CA GLU A 121 8.59 0.99 14.36
C GLU A 121 9.78 1.42 13.57
N PRO A 122 10.27 2.62 13.80
CA PRO A 122 11.45 3.07 13.12
C PRO A 122 12.57 2.11 13.37
N ALA A 123 13.40 2.00 12.39
CA ALA A 123 14.52 1.14 12.53
C ALA A 123 15.23 1.51 13.76
N ALA A 124 15.56 0.54 14.39
CA ALA A 124 16.12 0.75 15.58
C ALA A 124 17.18 1.54 15.42
N ARG A 125 17.26 2.22 15.69
CA ARG A 125 18.04 2.99 15.59
C ARG A 125 19.06 2.36 15.90
N ALA A 126 19.23 1.72 15.85
CA ALA A 126 20.29 1.06 16.15
C ALA A 126 21.22 1.56 16.43
#